data_ae12a98455bdaa72c37bb0dd96512a61
#
_entry.id   ae12a98455bdaa72c37bb0dd96512a61
#
_cell.length_a   1.000
_cell.length_b   1.000
_cell.length_c   1.000
_cell.angle_alpha   90.00
_cell.angle_beta   90.00
_cell.angle_gamma   90.00
#
_symmetry.space_group_name_H-M   'P 1'
#
loop_
_entity.id
_entity.type
_entity.pdbx_description
1 polymer ?
#
loop_
_entity_poly.entity_id
_entity_poly.type
_entity_poly.pdbx_seq_one_letter_code
_entity_poly.pdbx_strand_id
1 'polypeptide(L)'
;VPLTGPNAMILALMASGFNGQAFAFHGYLPIKNPERQNAIRELERRSAANNETELFIETPFRNNAMLEDLCKNCHPSTRLCIASNITCEDEQIISQDIAEWKKFKGDLNKKPAVFLIYSETKGYYHKR
;
A
#
# COMPACT_ATOMS: atom_id res chain seq x y z
N VAL A 1 -1.03 20.10 11.70
CA VAL A 1 -1.96 19.80 10.61
C VAL A 1 -1.35 18.75 9.69
N PRO A 2 -2.06 17.64 9.46
CA PRO A 2 -1.50 16.61 8.59
C PRO A 2 -1.40 17.12 7.15
N LEU A 3 -0.33 16.71 6.48
CA LEU A 3 -0.17 16.99 5.06
C LEU A 3 -1.10 16.07 4.26
N THR A 4 -1.59 16.58 3.13
CA THR A 4 -2.43 15.82 2.23
C THR A 4 -1.90 15.95 0.81
N GLY A 5 -2.42 15.12 -0.10
CA GLY A 5 -2.07 15.19 -1.49
C GLY A 5 -0.63 14.80 -1.78
N PRO A 6 -0.01 15.44 -2.78
CA PRO A 6 1.33 15.02 -3.26
C PRO A 6 2.42 15.05 -2.19
N ASN A 7 2.35 16.01 -1.26
CA ASN A 7 3.38 16.10 -0.22
C ASN A 7 3.35 14.88 0.70
N ALA A 8 2.15 14.46 1.10
CA ALA A 8 2.02 13.27 1.95
C ALA A 8 2.49 12.02 1.21
N MET A 9 2.21 11.93 -0.09
CA MET A 9 2.63 10.79 -0.90
C MET A 9 4.15 10.70 -0.96
N ILE A 10 4.81 11.82 -1.19
CA ILE A 10 6.27 11.86 -1.28
C ILE A 10 6.90 11.48 0.05
N LEU A 11 6.39 12.02 1.16
CA LEU A 11 6.92 11.71 2.48
C LEU A 11 6.74 10.22 2.80
N ALA A 12 5.58 9.66 2.46
CA ALA A 12 5.32 8.24 2.69
C ALA A 12 6.27 7.39 1.87
N LEU A 13 6.49 7.75 0.61
CA LEU A 13 7.39 7.01 -0.27
C LEU A 13 8.81 7.01 0.27
N MET A 14 9.29 8.16 0.72
CA MET A 14 10.64 8.27 1.29
C MET A 14 10.77 7.45 2.56
N ALA A 15 9.75 7.49 3.42
CA ALA A 15 9.79 6.79 4.68
C ALA A 15 9.63 5.28 4.53
N SER A 16 9.00 4.82 3.45
CA SER A 16 8.78 3.39 3.22
C SER A 16 10.05 2.62 2.88
N GLY A 17 11.05 3.32 2.34
CA GLY A 17 12.24 2.66 1.84
C GLY A 17 12.05 1.94 0.51
N PHE A 18 10.90 2.12 -0.12
CA PHE A 18 10.61 1.49 -1.41
C PHE A 18 11.25 2.30 -2.54
N ASN A 19 11.12 1.78 -3.78
CA ASN A 19 11.69 2.43 -4.95
C ASN A 19 11.03 3.79 -5.18
N GLY A 20 11.77 4.87 -4.93
CA GLY A 20 11.29 6.22 -5.11
C GLY A 20 11.55 6.79 -6.49
N GLN A 21 12.32 6.08 -7.34
CA GLN A 21 12.60 6.54 -8.70
C GLN A 21 11.50 6.14 -9.68
N ALA A 22 10.80 5.06 -9.38
CA ALA A 22 9.70 4.60 -10.20
C ALA A 22 8.50 4.35 -9.31
N PHE A 23 7.46 5.15 -9.45
CA PHE A 23 6.26 4.99 -8.66
C PHE A 23 5.06 5.53 -9.43
N ALA A 24 3.87 5.06 -9.06
CA ALA A 24 2.63 5.52 -9.67
C ALA A 24 1.58 5.70 -8.59
N PHE A 25 0.86 6.81 -8.66
CA PHE A 25 -0.23 7.09 -7.74
C PHE A 25 -1.56 6.80 -8.43
N HIS A 26 -2.41 6.02 -7.77
CA HIS A 26 -3.66 5.54 -8.36
C HIS A 26 -4.91 6.16 -7.75
N GLY A 27 -4.77 6.99 -6.71
CA GLY A 27 -5.93 7.57 -6.05
C GLY A 27 -6.70 6.53 -5.25
N TYR A 28 -8.01 6.52 -5.42
CA TYR A 28 -8.87 5.55 -4.74
C TYR A 28 -9.06 4.33 -5.60
N LEU A 29 -9.03 3.15 -4.98
CA LEU A 29 -9.38 1.92 -5.68
C LEU A 29 -10.89 1.72 -5.67
N PRO A 30 -11.43 0.85 -6.53
CA PRO A 30 -12.85 0.56 -6.50
C PRO A 30 -13.28 0.05 -5.13
N ILE A 31 -14.53 0.33 -4.76
CA ILE A 31 -15.05 -0.04 -3.45
C ILE A 31 -15.57 -1.46 -3.43
N LYS A 32 -16.17 -1.90 -4.53
CA LYS A 32 -16.87 -3.19 -4.59
C LYS A 32 -16.05 -4.26 -5.27
N ASN A 33 -16.21 -5.49 -4.82
CA ASN A 33 -15.69 -6.66 -5.51
C ASN A 33 -16.64 -7.05 -6.64
N PRO A 34 -16.16 -7.62 -7.74
CA PRO A 34 -14.78 -8.06 -7.97
C PRO A 34 -13.83 -6.97 -8.47
N GLU A 35 -14.32 -5.78 -8.77
CA GLU A 35 -13.47 -4.72 -9.30
C GLU A 35 -12.31 -4.38 -8.36
N ARG A 36 -12.58 -4.36 -7.06
CA ARG A 36 -11.56 -4.06 -6.06
C ARG A 36 -10.45 -5.12 -6.05
N GLN A 37 -10.83 -6.39 -6.08
CA GLN A 37 -9.86 -7.48 -6.14
C GLN A 37 -9.02 -7.40 -7.40
N ASN A 38 -9.66 -7.13 -8.53
CA ASN A 38 -8.97 -7.04 -9.80
C ASN A 38 -7.98 -5.86 -9.80
N ALA A 39 -8.37 -4.73 -9.22
CA ALA A 39 -7.51 -3.57 -9.11
C ALA A 39 -6.27 -3.88 -8.25
N ILE A 40 -6.47 -4.54 -7.12
CA ILE A 40 -5.36 -4.90 -6.23
C ILE A 40 -4.37 -5.82 -6.94
N ARG A 41 -4.88 -6.83 -7.63
CA ARG A 41 -4.01 -7.77 -8.35
C ARG A 41 -3.26 -7.09 -9.49
N GLU A 42 -3.91 -6.15 -10.15
CA GLU A 42 -3.27 -5.40 -11.22
C GLU A 42 -2.14 -4.52 -10.70
N LEU A 43 -2.35 -3.88 -9.52
CA LEU A 43 -1.28 -3.09 -8.91
C LEU A 43 -0.07 -3.95 -8.58
N GLU A 44 -0.31 -5.11 -8.02
CA GLU A 44 0.78 -6.02 -7.67
C GLU A 44 1.53 -6.49 -8.91
N ARG A 45 0.80 -6.86 -9.96
CA ARG A 45 1.39 -7.28 -11.22
C ARG A 45 2.22 -6.14 -11.84
N ARG A 46 1.66 -4.93 -11.84
CA ARG A 46 2.34 -3.77 -12.39
C ARG A 46 3.62 -3.44 -11.62
N SER A 47 3.57 -3.54 -10.30
CA SER A 47 4.75 -3.31 -9.47
C SER A 47 5.86 -4.29 -9.81
N ALA A 48 5.52 -5.57 -9.94
CA ALA A 48 6.50 -6.60 -10.26
C ALA A 48 7.07 -6.42 -11.67
N ALA A 49 6.19 -6.12 -12.64
CA ALA A 49 6.59 -6.01 -14.04
C ALA A 49 7.47 -4.79 -14.28
N ASN A 50 7.17 -3.67 -13.64
CA ASN A 50 7.83 -2.39 -13.90
C ASN A 50 8.84 -2.01 -12.83
N ASN A 51 8.97 -2.80 -11.78
CA ASN A 51 9.86 -2.49 -10.66
C ASN A 51 9.54 -1.10 -10.09
N GLU A 52 8.27 -0.88 -9.81
CA GLU A 52 7.81 0.42 -9.31
C GLU A 52 6.93 0.25 -8.08
N THR A 53 6.86 1.32 -7.27
CA THR A 53 6.00 1.36 -6.10
C THR A 53 4.63 1.89 -6.51
N GLU A 54 3.57 1.21 -6.08
CA GLU A 54 2.20 1.64 -6.35
C GLU A 54 1.62 2.27 -5.10
N LEU A 55 1.15 3.53 -5.21
CA LEU A 55 0.58 4.26 -4.09
C LEU A 55 -0.92 4.47 -4.31
N PHE A 56 -1.69 4.30 -3.26
CA PHE A 56 -3.12 4.57 -3.32
C PHE A 56 -3.63 4.96 -1.93
N ILE A 57 -4.85 5.46 -1.89
CA ILE A 57 -5.48 5.90 -0.65
C ILE A 57 -6.85 5.27 -0.52
N GLU A 58 -7.39 5.34 0.70
CA GLU A 58 -8.75 4.91 0.99
C GLU A 58 -9.34 5.92 1.95
N THR A 59 -10.67 5.97 2.02
CA THR A 59 -11.30 6.82 3.04
C THR A 59 -10.98 6.26 4.41
N PRO A 60 -10.81 7.15 5.43
CA PRO A 60 -10.39 6.67 6.75
C PRO A 60 -11.26 5.57 7.34
N PHE A 61 -12.55 5.56 7.02
CA PHE A 61 -13.46 4.55 7.58
C PHE A 61 -13.33 3.17 6.92
N ARG A 62 -12.58 3.09 5.82
CA ARG A 62 -12.40 1.81 5.11
C ARG A 62 -10.96 1.31 5.14
N ASN A 63 -10.09 1.93 5.94
CA ASN A 63 -8.69 1.51 5.97
C ASN A 63 -8.54 0.05 6.42
N ASN A 64 -9.26 -0.36 7.46
CA ASN A 64 -9.19 -1.75 7.92
C ASN A 64 -9.69 -2.72 6.86
N ALA A 65 -10.78 -2.38 6.17
CA ALA A 65 -11.30 -3.21 5.10
C ALA A 65 -10.32 -3.31 3.93
N MET A 66 -9.64 -2.21 3.62
CA MET A 66 -8.63 -2.24 2.56
C MET A 66 -7.48 -3.16 2.93
N LEU A 67 -6.99 -3.09 4.17
CA LEU A 67 -5.92 -3.97 4.61
C LEU A 67 -6.34 -5.44 4.51
N GLU A 68 -7.57 -5.74 4.91
CA GLU A 68 -8.08 -7.10 4.82
C GLU A 68 -8.09 -7.60 3.38
N ASP A 69 -8.56 -6.76 2.45
CA ASP A 69 -8.61 -7.14 1.05
C ASP A 69 -7.20 -7.31 0.46
N LEU A 70 -6.27 -6.47 0.86
CA LEU A 70 -4.88 -6.60 0.42
C LEU A 70 -4.28 -7.92 0.90
N CYS A 71 -4.53 -8.27 2.15
CA CYS A 71 -4.03 -9.53 2.69
C CYS A 71 -4.62 -10.76 2.00
N LYS A 72 -5.85 -10.64 1.51
CA LYS A 72 -6.51 -11.74 0.80
C LYS A 72 -6.03 -11.90 -0.63
N ASN A 73 -5.63 -10.81 -1.28
CA ASN A 73 -5.41 -10.81 -2.72
C ASN A 73 -3.95 -10.69 -3.13
N CYS A 74 -3.07 -10.23 -2.25
CA CYS A 74 -1.66 -10.08 -2.57
C CYS A 74 -0.86 -11.31 -2.17
N HIS A 75 0.26 -11.50 -2.87
CA HIS A 75 1.20 -12.56 -2.53
C HIS A 75 1.81 -12.28 -1.15
N PRO A 76 2.03 -13.32 -0.33
CA PRO A 76 2.60 -13.11 1.02
C PRO A 76 3.93 -12.36 1.04
N SER A 77 4.73 -12.47 0.00
CA SER A 77 6.03 -11.80 -0.04
C SER A 77 5.96 -10.35 -0.54
N THR A 78 4.80 -9.90 -0.99
CA THR A 78 4.64 -8.53 -1.44
C THR A 78 4.77 -7.58 -0.25
N ARG A 79 5.53 -6.51 -0.44
CA ARG A 79 5.74 -5.51 0.62
C ARG A 79 4.59 -4.53 0.62
N LEU A 80 4.12 -4.21 1.81
CA LEU A 80 3.07 -3.20 1.99
C LEU A 80 3.50 -2.25 3.10
N CYS A 81 3.49 -0.97 2.78
CA CYS A 81 3.72 0.07 3.76
C CYS A 81 2.42 0.84 3.95
N ILE A 82 2.04 1.08 5.18
CA ILE A 82 0.90 1.92 5.51
C ILE A 82 1.41 3.07 6.36
N ALA A 83 1.27 4.28 5.81
CA ALA A 83 1.70 5.49 6.48
C ALA A 83 0.46 6.28 6.89
N SER A 84 0.23 6.41 8.19
CA SER A 84 -0.95 7.08 8.70
C SER A 84 -0.57 8.32 9.50
N ASN A 85 -1.43 9.34 9.46
CA ASN A 85 -1.25 10.59 10.19
C ASN A 85 0.10 11.25 9.94
N ILE A 86 0.53 11.28 8.68
CA ILE A 86 1.82 11.86 8.30
C ILE A 86 1.93 13.28 8.84
N THR A 87 3.05 13.57 9.51
CA THR A 87 3.41 14.84 10.15
C THR A 87 2.59 15.19 11.39
N CYS A 88 1.72 14.28 11.86
CA CYS A 88 1.04 14.44 13.14
C CYS A 88 1.87 13.80 14.25
N GLU A 89 1.56 14.13 15.50
CA GLU A 89 2.25 13.54 16.64
C GLU A 89 2.13 12.02 16.69
N ASP A 90 0.98 11.52 16.25
CA ASP A 90 0.73 10.08 16.22
C ASP A 90 0.99 9.47 14.87
N GLU A 91 1.90 10.06 14.10
CA GLU A 91 2.34 9.49 12.84
C GLU A 91 2.80 8.06 13.04
N GLN A 92 2.35 7.18 12.16
CA GLN A 92 2.72 5.78 12.21
C GLN A 92 3.03 5.28 10.81
N ILE A 93 4.23 4.75 10.62
CA ILE A 93 4.65 4.21 9.33
C ILE A 93 5.12 2.79 9.57
N ILE A 94 4.39 1.83 9.01
CA ILE A 94 4.70 0.41 9.17
C ILE A 94 4.95 -0.17 7.79
N SER A 95 6.14 -0.73 7.58
CA SER A 95 6.52 -1.35 6.32
C SER A 95 6.91 -2.79 6.58
N GLN A 96 6.16 -3.73 6.02
CA GLN A 96 6.41 -5.15 6.20
C GLN A 96 5.72 -5.91 5.08
N ASP A 97 6.01 -7.21 4.95
CA ASP A 97 5.35 -7.98 3.90
C ASP A 97 3.92 -8.35 4.29
N ILE A 98 3.18 -8.83 3.30
CA ILE A 98 1.78 -9.18 3.52
C ILE A 98 1.62 -10.29 4.55
N ALA A 99 2.56 -11.24 4.58
CA ALA A 99 2.50 -12.32 5.57
C ALA A 99 2.48 -11.77 6.99
N GLU A 100 3.28 -10.72 7.26
CA GLU A 100 3.31 -10.09 8.57
C GLU A 100 2.07 -9.24 8.83
N TRP A 101 1.54 -8.58 7.78
CA TRP A 101 0.33 -7.80 7.94
C TRP A 101 -0.88 -8.65 8.33
N LYS A 102 -0.90 -9.93 7.93
CA LYS A 102 -1.99 -10.84 8.32
C LYS A 102 -2.08 -11.03 9.83
N LYS A 103 -0.98 -10.75 10.54
CA LYS A 103 -0.94 -10.85 12.00
C LYS A 103 -1.25 -9.53 12.69
N PHE A 104 -1.47 -8.47 11.94
CA PHE A 104 -1.68 -7.13 12.49
C PHE A 104 -3.01 -7.07 13.25
N LYS A 105 -2.97 -6.51 14.46
CA LYS A 105 -4.12 -6.44 15.34
C LYS A 105 -4.56 -5.00 15.65
N GLY A 106 -3.94 -4.02 15.01
CA GLY A 106 -4.27 -2.63 15.26
C GLY A 106 -5.52 -2.17 14.53
N ASP A 107 -5.85 -0.90 14.70
CA ASP A 107 -6.99 -0.25 14.07
C ASP A 107 -6.49 0.91 13.23
N LEU A 108 -6.74 0.86 11.93
CA LEU A 108 -6.32 1.89 10.99
C LEU A 108 -7.44 2.87 10.64
N ASN A 109 -8.66 2.59 11.08
CA ASN A 109 -9.79 3.45 10.76
C ASN A 109 -9.66 4.81 11.45
N LYS A 110 -10.31 5.81 10.85
CA LYS A 110 -10.36 7.19 11.35
C LYS A 110 -9.02 7.92 11.24
N LYS A 111 -8.04 7.37 10.52
CA LYS A 111 -6.75 8.00 10.31
C LYS A 111 -6.49 8.16 8.83
N PRO A 112 -6.11 9.37 8.37
CA PRO A 112 -5.68 9.50 6.98
C PRO A 112 -4.47 8.61 6.75
N ALA A 113 -4.52 7.79 5.71
CA ALA A 113 -3.45 6.84 5.45
C ALA A 113 -3.13 6.74 3.96
N VAL A 114 -1.87 6.48 3.67
CA VAL A 114 -1.39 6.20 2.32
C VAL A 114 -0.91 4.76 2.31
N PHE A 115 -1.33 4.01 1.31
CA PHE A 115 -0.94 2.62 1.12
C PHE A 115 0.07 2.54 -0.01
N LEU A 116 1.16 1.81 0.23
CA LEU A 116 2.22 1.64 -0.76
C LEU A 116 2.50 0.15 -0.93
N ILE A 117 2.43 -0.32 -2.16
CA ILE A 117 2.70 -1.72 -2.49
C ILE A 117 3.95 -1.79 -3.35
N TYR A 118 4.84 -2.70 -3.01
CA TYR A 118 6.01 -2.99 -3.81
C TYR A 118 6.20 -4.49 -3.88
N SER A 119 6.17 -5.03 -5.09
CA SER A 119 6.31 -6.47 -5.31
C SER A 119 7.68 -6.77 -5.86
N GLU A 120 8.36 -7.72 -5.24
CA GLU A 120 9.66 -8.19 -5.71
C GLU A 120 9.54 -9.54 -6.40
N THR A 121 8.34 -9.92 -6.78
CA THR A 121 8.11 -11.20 -7.43
C THR A 121 8.69 -11.28 -8.83
N LYS A 122 9.18 -10.17 -9.36
CA LYS A 122 9.81 -10.12 -10.68
C LYS A 122 10.93 -11.17 -10.81
N GLY A 123 11.84 -11.24 -9.83
CA GLY A 123 12.90 -12.23 -9.84
C GLY A 123 12.36 -13.64 -9.76
N TYR A 124 11.30 -13.83 -9.01
CA TYR A 124 10.66 -15.11 -8.88
C TYR A 124 10.10 -15.59 -10.22
N TYR A 125 9.45 -14.69 -10.96
CA TYR A 125 8.93 -15.04 -12.28
C TYR A 125 10.04 -15.36 -13.26
N HIS A 126 11.17 -14.71 -13.16
CA HIS A 126 12.28 -14.91 -14.07
C HIS A 126 12.98 -16.26 -13.90
N LYS A 127 12.72 -16.93 -12.82
CA LYS A 127 13.35 -18.23 -12.56
C LYS A 127 12.67 -19.40 -13.25
N ARG A 128 11.66 -19.11 -14.02
CA ARG A 128 10.92 -20.17 -14.70
C ARG A 128 11.31 -20.40 -16.10
#